data_aa400ab22fc5f395277001f3aaf68a52
#
_entry.id   aa400ab22fc5f395277001f3aaf68a52
#
_cell.length_a   1.000
_cell.length_b   1.000
_cell.length_c   1.000
_cell.angle_alpha   90.00
_cell.angle_beta   90.00
_cell.angle_gamma   90.00
#
_symmetry.space_group_name_H-M   'P 1'
#
loop_
_entity.id
_entity.type
_entity.pdbx_description
1 polymer ?
#
loop_
_entity_poly.entity_id
_entity_poly.type
_entity_poly.pdbx_seq_one_letter_code
_entity_poly.pdbx_strand_id
1 'polypeptide(L)'
;DDDFPLSLRLLKEIHAILLSGSRGSNQQPGEFRRTQNWIGGTRPGNALFVPPPVESLADCLSNLEIFLHDDTLPLLINTGLAHIQFETIHPFLDGNGRLGRLLITLLLCKSGMLDEPILYLSLYLKQNRHTYYELLQEVRTHGTWETWLEFFLEGVYTSSQQAIQTTAEINQLFTSD
;
A
#
# COMPACT_ATOMS: atom_id res chain seq x y z
N ASP A 1 -7.82 -9.10 17.73
CA ASP A 1 -7.24 -8.28 18.82
C ASP A 1 -7.20 -6.83 18.33
N ASP A 2 -8.14 -6.01 18.83
CA ASP A 2 -8.28 -4.58 18.46
C ASP A 2 -7.09 -3.70 18.90
N ASP A 3 -6.10 -4.28 19.55
CA ASP A 3 -5.00 -3.59 20.23
C ASP A 3 -3.61 -3.88 19.60
N PHE A 4 -3.56 -4.39 18.37
CA PHE A 4 -2.26 -4.66 17.73
C PHE A 4 -1.77 -3.42 16.98
N PRO A 5 -0.72 -2.73 17.46
CA PRO A 5 -0.24 -1.50 16.83
C PRO A 5 0.31 -1.82 15.42
N LEU A 6 -0.04 -0.98 14.45
CA LEU A 6 0.54 -1.02 13.12
C LEU A 6 2.01 -0.59 13.22
N SER A 7 2.92 -1.57 13.24
CA SER A 7 4.34 -1.38 13.50
C SER A 7 5.21 -1.96 12.38
N LEU A 8 6.46 -1.53 12.33
CA LEU A 8 7.46 -2.10 11.42
C LEU A 8 7.62 -3.61 11.63
N ARG A 9 7.46 -4.09 12.86
CA ARG A 9 7.47 -5.52 13.18
C ARG A 9 6.30 -6.24 12.49
N LEU A 10 5.09 -5.69 12.60
CA LEU A 10 3.89 -6.23 11.94
C LEU A 10 4.07 -6.27 10.42
N LEU A 11 4.61 -5.21 9.81
CA LEU A 11 4.89 -5.17 8.38
C LEU A 11 5.84 -6.29 7.95
N LYS A 12 6.87 -6.59 8.75
CA LYS A 12 7.79 -7.71 8.50
C LYS A 12 7.07 -9.07 8.60
N GLU A 13 6.25 -9.27 9.61
CA GLU A 13 5.49 -10.51 9.82
C GLU A 13 4.51 -10.75 8.67
N ILE A 14 3.75 -9.73 8.27
CA ILE A 14 2.82 -9.80 7.12
C ILE A 14 3.59 -10.08 5.82
N HIS A 15 4.73 -9.41 5.61
CA HIS A 15 5.56 -9.64 4.44
C HIS A 15 6.07 -11.09 4.36
N ALA A 16 6.48 -11.68 5.48
CA ALA A 16 6.90 -13.08 5.54
C ALA A 16 5.78 -14.03 5.12
N ILE A 17 4.55 -13.81 5.61
CA ILE A 17 3.37 -14.58 5.24
C ILE A 17 3.03 -14.37 3.76
N LEU A 18 3.03 -13.14 3.28
CA LEU A 18 2.68 -12.76 1.91
C LEU A 18 3.59 -13.40 0.86
N LEU A 19 4.87 -13.60 1.18
CA LEU A 19 5.83 -14.25 0.29
C LEU A 19 5.92 -15.75 0.49
N SER A 20 5.33 -16.32 1.54
CA SER A 20 5.33 -17.76 1.79
C SER A 20 4.64 -18.49 0.63
N GLY A 21 5.37 -19.40 -0.02
CA GLY A 21 4.85 -20.20 -1.14
C GLY A 21 4.51 -19.43 -2.43
N SER A 22 4.89 -18.14 -2.52
CA SER A 22 4.60 -17.28 -3.67
C SER A 22 5.87 -16.80 -4.38
N ARG A 23 5.68 -16.06 -5.50
CA ARG A 23 6.80 -15.36 -6.16
C ARG A 23 7.49 -14.43 -5.15
N GLY A 24 8.81 -14.52 -5.07
CA GLY A 24 9.64 -13.74 -4.15
C GLY A 24 9.99 -14.49 -2.84
N SER A 25 9.58 -15.76 -2.68
CA SER A 25 9.90 -16.55 -1.48
C SER A 25 11.41 -16.66 -1.18
N ASN A 26 12.28 -16.48 -2.18
CA ASN A 26 13.74 -16.45 -2.02
C ASN A 26 14.31 -15.04 -1.75
N GLN A 27 13.45 -14.01 -1.64
CA GLN A 27 13.84 -12.61 -1.50
C GLN A 27 13.74 -12.13 -0.04
N GLN A 28 14.26 -12.94 0.89
CA GLN A 28 14.33 -12.64 2.33
C GLN A 28 12.96 -12.22 2.93
N PRO A 29 11.95 -13.13 2.94
CA PRO A 29 10.65 -12.84 3.51
C PRO A 29 10.75 -12.34 4.95
N GLY A 30 10.07 -11.25 5.25
CA GLY A 30 10.08 -10.64 6.59
C GLY A 30 11.31 -9.80 6.93
N GLU A 31 12.28 -9.66 6.01
CA GLU A 31 13.47 -8.87 6.28
C GLU A 31 13.53 -7.62 5.39
N PHE A 32 13.81 -6.47 6.00
CA PHE A 32 14.12 -5.26 5.24
C PHE A 32 15.40 -5.44 4.46
N ARG A 33 15.45 -4.86 3.26
CA ARG A 33 16.62 -4.95 2.37
C ARG A 33 17.88 -4.43 3.02
N ARG A 34 18.97 -5.12 2.76
CA ARG A 34 20.34 -4.74 3.16
C ARG A 34 21.19 -4.33 1.97
N THR A 35 20.59 -4.32 0.78
CA THR A 35 21.24 -3.91 -0.47
C THR A 35 20.35 -2.90 -1.19
N GLN A 36 20.94 -2.10 -2.07
CA GLN A 36 20.20 -1.19 -2.90
C GLN A 36 19.32 -1.95 -3.88
N ASN A 37 18.06 -1.56 -3.95
CA ASN A 37 17.11 -2.01 -4.96
C ASN A 37 16.74 -0.84 -5.90
N TRP A 38 15.98 -1.13 -6.94
CA TRP A 38 15.50 -0.14 -7.89
C TRP A 38 14.16 -0.60 -8.51
N ILE A 39 13.42 0.34 -9.05
CA ILE A 39 12.14 0.12 -9.71
C ILE A 39 12.29 0.39 -11.20
N GLY A 40 11.92 -0.60 -12.03
CA GLY A 40 12.12 -0.56 -13.47
C GLY A 40 13.58 -0.66 -13.89
N GLY A 41 13.82 -0.86 -15.19
CA GLY A 41 15.17 -1.04 -15.71
C GLY A 41 15.86 -2.34 -15.25
N THR A 42 17.14 -2.45 -15.56
CA THR A 42 17.99 -3.62 -15.26
C THR A 42 19.09 -3.33 -14.22
N ARG A 43 19.31 -2.06 -13.89
CA ARG A 43 20.32 -1.58 -12.94
C ARG A 43 19.94 -0.18 -12.45
N PRO A 44 20.49 0.31 -11.33
CA PRO A 44 20.18 1.65 -10.81
C PRO A 44 20.35 2.78 -11.85
N GLY A 45 21.37 2.69 -12.71
CA GLY A 45 21.68 3.72 -13.72
C GLY A 45 20.69 3.83 -14.88
N ASN A 46 19.75 2.88 -15.04
CA ASN A 46 18.67 2.93 -16.04
C ASN A 46 17.29 2.64 -15.38
N ALA A 47 17.21 2.74 -14.07
CA ALA A 47 15.98 2.57 -13.34
C ALA A 47 15.03 3.76 -13.54
N LEU A 48 13.73 3.51 -13.46
CA LEU A 48 12.71 4.57 -13.39
C LEU A 48 12.79 5.32 -12.05
N PHE A 49 13.09 4.58 -10.98
CA PHE A 49 13.26 5.15 -9.65
C PHE A 49 14.26 4.32 -8.83
N VAL A 50 15.11 5.00 -8.08
CA VAL A 50 16.02 4.39 -7.11
C VAL A 50 15.56 4.83 -5.70
N PRO A 51 15.04 3.90 -4.89
CA PRO A 51 14.63 4.18 -3.52
C PRO A 51 15.77 4.71 -2.65
N PRO A 52 15.48 5.27 -1.45
CA PRO A 52 16.49 5.76 -0.53
C PRO A 52 17.61 4.75 -0.31
N PRO A 53 18.86 5.19 -0.09
CA PRO A 53 19.97 4.29 0.19
C PRO A 53 19.76 3.51 1.49
N VAL A 54 20.42 2.37 1.62
CA VAL A 54 20.23 1.44 2.77
C VAL A 54 20.55 2.13 4.10
N GLU A 55 21.52 3.01 4.11
CA GLU A 55 21.94 3.78 5.29
C GLU A 55 20.82 4.68 5.85
N SER A 56 19.93 5.17 4.97
CA SER A 56 18.78 6.02 5.34
C SER A 56 17.51 5.21 5.59
N LEU A 57 17.52 3.91 5.33
CA LEU A 57 16.30 3.10 5.36
C LEU A 57 15.67 3.05 6.75
N ALA A 58 16.49 2.95 7.80
CA ALA A 58 16.00 2.89 9.18
C ALA A 58 15.27 4.17 9.57
N ASP A 59 15.84 5.33 9.23
CA ASP A 59 15.22 6.63 9.51
C ASP A 59 13.92 6.84 8.70
N CYS A 60 13.93 6.47 7.42
CA CYS A 60 12.72 6.53 6.58
C CYS A 60 11.60 5.66 7.15
N LEU A 61 11.91 4.45 7.60
CA LEU A 61 10.94 3.54 8.18
C LEU A 61 10.43 4.02 9.53
N SER A 62 11.30 4.54 10.39
CA SER A 62 10.91 5.12 11.67
C SER A 62 9.95 6.30 11.49
N ASN A 63 10.24 7.19 10.54
CA ASN A 63 9.37 8.31 10.20
C ASN A 63 8.03 7.84 9.63
N LEU A 64 8.02 6.80 8.78
CA LEU A 64 6.79 6.19 8.29
C LEU A 64 5.96 5.61 9.45
N GLU A 65 6.59 4.88 10.38
CA GLU A 65 5.90 4.30 11.54
C GLU A 65 5.24 5.39 12.39
N ILE A 66 5.94 6.49 12.66
CA ILE A 66 5.38 7.67 13.35
C ILE A 66 4.17 8.21 12.58
N PHE A 67 4.30 8.38 11.26
CA PHE A 67 3.22 8.89 10.41
C PHE A 67 2.00 7.97 10.36
N LEU A 68 2.17 6.65 10.45
CA LEU A 68 1.06 5.69 10.51
C LEU A 68 0.21 5.81 11.78
N HIS A 69 0.72 6.50 12.80
CA HIS A 69 0.03 6.79 14.06
C HIS A 69 -0.38 8.26 14.21
N ASP A 70 -0.14 9.08 13.18
CA ASP A 70 -0.53 10.48 13.14
C ASP A 70 -2.00 10.60 12.71
N ASP A 71 -2.84 11.11 13.60
CA ASP A 71 -4.28 11.33 13.40
C ASP A 71 -4.64 12.81 13.17
N THR A 72 -3.65 13.65 12.88
CA THR A 72 -3.87 15.07 12.55
C THR A 72 -4.53 15.29 11.18
N LEU A 73 -4.35 14.33 10.26
CA LEU A 73 -4.96 14.35 8.93
C LEU A 73 -6.22 13.48 8.87
N PRO A 74 -7.18 13.81 7.99
CA PRO A 74 -8.28 12.89 7.69
C PRO A 74 -7.75 11.52 7.27
N LEU A 75 -8.36 10.45 7.77
CA LEU A 75 -7.89 9.07 7.60
C LEU A 75 -7.58 8.69 6.16
N LEU A 76 -8.47 9.00 5.21
CA LEU A 76 -8.24 8.66 3.80
C LEU A 76 -7.04 9.40 3.21
N ILE A 77 -6.82 10.65 3.63
CA ILE A 77 -5.64 11.43 3.22
C ILE A 77 -4.38 10.80 3.80
N ASN A 78 -4.36 10.52 5.11
CA ASN A 78 -3.25 9.83 5.76
C ASN A 78 -2.95 8.49 5.09
N THR A 79 -3.97 7.66 4.82
CA THR A 79 -3.83 6.37 4.15
C THR A 79 -3.23 6.49 2.75
N GLY A 80 -3.70 7.45 1.94
CA GLY A 80 -3.17 7.71 0.60
C GLY A 80 -1.71 8.15 0.61
N LEU A 81 -1.33 9.02 1.57
CA LEU A 81 0.04 9.48 1.75
C LEU A 81 0.94 8.36 2.30
N ALA A 82 0.48 7.58 3.28
CA ALA A 82 1.21 6.44 3.83
C ALA A 82 1.54 5.41 2.75
N HIS A 83 0.57 5.11 1.87
CA HIS A 83 0.78 4.19 0.77
C HIS A 83 1.91 4.63 -0.18
N ILE A 84 1.88 5.88 -0.64
CA ILE A 84 2.90 6.38 -1.57
C ILE A 84 4.28 6.50 -0.90
N GLN A 85 4.33 6.85 0.38
CA GLN A 85 5.57 6.87 1.14
C GLN A 85 6.17 5.47 1.28
N PHE A 86 5.34 4.48 1.62
CA PHE A 86 5.78 3.08 1.67
C PHE A 86 6.34 2.61 0.31
N GLU A 87 5.63 2.89 -0.80
CA GLU A 87 6.08 2.56 -2.15
C GLU A 87 7.36 3.31 -2.55
N THR A 88 7.60 4.50 -2.00
CA THR A 88 8.82 5.30 -2.25
C THR A 88 10.00 4.78 -1.45
N ILE A 89 9.81 4.44 -0.17
CA ILE A 89 10.85 3.82 0.67
C ILE A 89 11.25 2.45 0.12
N HIS A 90 10.30 1.69 -0.38
CA HIS A 90 10.49 0.37 -1.02
C HIS A 90 11.36 -0.57 -0.19
N PRO A 91 10.94 -0.89 1.06
CA PRO A 91 11.84 -1.43 2.08
C PRO A 91 12.24 -2.88 1.90
N PHE A 92 11.60 -3.63 1.02
CA PHE A 92 11.86 -5.05 0.79
C PHE A 92 12.48 -5.30 -0.59
N LEU A 93 13.09 -6.47 -0.79
CA LEU A 93 13.66 -6.84 -2.09
C LEU A 93 12.58 -7.21 -3.12
N ASP A 94 11.46 -7.81 -2.69
CA ASP A 94 10.25 -8.06 -3.50
C ASP A 94 9.02 -7.89 -2.59
N GLY A 95 7.82 -7.86 -3.16
CA GLY A 95 6.56 -7.85 -2.40
C GLY A 95 6.09 -6.47 -1.94
N ASN A 96 6.87 -5.40 -2.13
CA ASN A 96 6.50 -4.05 -1.69
C ASN A 96 5.11 -3.64 -2.18
N GLY A 97 4.83 -3.73 -3.48
CA GLY A 97 3.54 -3.35 -4.04
C GLY A 97 2.36 -4.19 -3.52
N ARG A 98 2.57 -5.47 -3.17
CA ARG A 98 1.54 -6.30 -2.52
C ARG A 98 1.26 -5.82 -1.11
N LEU A 99 2.32 -5.62 -0.33
CA LEU A 99 2.22 -5.15 1.04
C LEU A 99 1.72 -3.70 1.12
N GLY A 100 2.17 -2.82 0.22
CA GLY A 100 1.72 -1.43 0.16
C GLY A 100 0.21 -1.31 -0.07
N ARG A 101 -0.36 -2.13 -0.95
CA ARG A 101 -1.81 -2.18 -1.14
C ARG A 101 -2.55 -2.80 0.06
N LEU A 102 -1.97 -3.80 0.69
CA LEU A 102 -2.53 -4.38 1.91
C LEU A 102 -2.50 -3.40 3.07
N LEU A 103 -1.47 -2.55 3.17
CA LEU A 103 -1.35 -1.50 4.17
C LEU A 103 -2.54 -0.53 4.14
N ILE A 104 -3.07 -0.20 2.95
CA ILE A 104 -4.30 0.61 2.81
C ILE A 104 -5.45 -0.06 3.56
N THR A 105 -5.71 -1.33 3.26
CA THR A 105 -6.80 -2.09 3.90
C THR A 105 -6.61 -2.18 5.42
N LEU A 106 -5.38 -2.42 5.87
CA LEU A 106 -5.05 -2.50 7.30
C LEU A 106 -5.33 -1.18 8.04
N LEU A 107 -4.98 -0.04 7.43
CA LEU A 107 -5.26 1.29 8.00
C LEU A 107 -6.77 1.54 8.11
N LEU A 108 -7.53 1.20 7.08
CA LEU A 108 -8.98 1.39 7.08
C LEU A 108 -9.71 0.45 8.08
N CYS A 109 -9.27 -0.79 8.20
CA CYS A 109 -9.81 -1.72 9.21
C CYS A 109 -9.45 -1.31 10.62
N LYS A 110 -8.17 -0.95 10.88
CA LYS A 110 -7.71 -0.51 12.20
C LYS A 110 -8.48 0.72 12.71
N SER A 111 -8.84 1.63 11.81
CA SER A 111 -9.59 2.84 12.18
C SER A 111 -11.09 2.61 12.39
N GLY A 112 -11.60 1.39 12.15
CA GLY A 112 -13.03 1.10 12.19
C GLY A 112 -13.81 1.66 10.99
N MET A 113 -13.15 2.18 9.96
CA MET A 113 -13.83 2.62 8.73
C MET A 113 -14.31 1.43 7.89
N LEU A 114 -13.63 0.30 8.01
CA LEU A 114 -14.04 -0.98 7.45
C LEU A 114 -14.10 -2.02 8.56
N ASP A 115 -15.25 -2.64 8.77
CA ASP A 115 -15.40 -3.77 9.68
C ASP A 115 -14.72 -5.04 9.14
N GLU A 116 -14.74 -5.19 7.81
CA GLU A 116 -14.17 -6.32 7.09
C GLU A 116 -13.34 -5.82 5.89
N PRO A 117 -12.30 -6.55 5.44
CA PRO A 117 -11.41 -6.13 4.35
C PRO A 117 -12.06 -6.29 2.96
N ILE A 118 -13.29 -5.81 2.78
CA ILE A 118 -14.10 -5.96 1.57
C ILE A 118 -13.85 -4.90 0.50
N LEU A 119 -12.99 -3.91 0.76
CA LEU A 119 -12.67 -2.86 -0.20
C LEU A 119 -11.66 -3.36 -1.24
N TYR A 120 -12.11 -3.63 -2.46
CA TYR A 120 -11.27 -4.14 -3.56
C TYR A 120 -10.47 -3.03 -4.27
N LEU A 121 -9.89 -2.09 -3.52
CA LEU A 121 -9.06 -1.01 -4.10
C LEU A 121 -7.89 -1.54 -4.95
N SER A 122 -7.36 -2.71 -4.60
CA SER A 122 -6.32 -3.37 -5.40
C SER A 122 -6.77 -3.67 -6.83
N LEU A 123 -8.07 -3.92 -7.07
CA LEU A 123 -8.61 -4.12 -8.41
C LEU A 123 -8.63 -2.81 -9.19
N TYR A 124 -9.09 -1.72 -8.57
CA TYR A 124 -9.06 -0.39 -9.19
C TYR A 124 -7.65 0.03 -9.59
N LEU A 125 -6.67 -0.10 -8.69
CA LEU A 125 -5.26 0.20 -8.97
C LEU A 125 -4.68 -0.68 -10.09
N LYS A 126 -5.12 -1.93 -10.19
CA LYS A 126 -4.71 -2.86 -11.26
C LYS A 126 -5.33 -2.47 -12.60
N GLN A 127 -6.60 -2.09 -12.63
CA GLN A 127 -7.31 -1.65 -13.84
C GLN A 127 -6.73 -0.34 -14.37
N ASN A 128 -6.33 0.56 -13.47
CA ASN A 128 -5.72 1.86 -13.79
C ASN A 128 -4.18 1.84 -13.63
N ARG A 129 -3.56 0.68 -13.93
CA ARG A 129 -2.15 0.44 -13.61
C ARG A 129 -1.19 1.48 -14.17
N HIS A 130 -1.39 1.94 -15.39
CA HIS A 130 -0.53 2.92 -16.05
C HIS A 130 -0.54 4.24 -15.27
N THR A 131 -1.72 4.82 -15.08
CA THR A 131 -1.94 6.06 -14.32
C THR A 131 -1.41 5.94 -12.88
N TYR A 132 -1.65 4.80 -12.22
CA TYR A 132 -1.13 4.54 -10.88
C TYR A 132 0.39 4.68 -10.80
N TYR A 133 1.14 4.04 -11.72
CA TYR A 133 2.60 4.13 -11.70
C TYR A 133 3.13 5.50 -12.15
N GLU A 134 2.44 6.17 -13.07
CA GLU A 134 2.78 7.55 -13.46
C GLU A 134 2.63 8.50 -12.27
N LEU A 135 1.51 8.43 -11.54
CA LEU A 135 1.27 9.27 -10.37
C LEU A 135 2.26 9.00 -9.23
N LEU A 136 2.63 7.73 -8.98
CA LEU A 136 3.71 7.43 -8.06
C LEU A 136 5.03 8.12 -8.46
N GLN A 137 5.33 8.15 -9.76
CA GLN A 137 6.54 8.78 -10.27
C GLN A 137 6.45 10.31 -10.21
N GLU A 138 5.29 10.90 -10.57
CA GLU A 138 5.05 12.34 -10.51
C GLU A 138 5.20 12.88 -9.09
N VAL A 139 4.68 12.19 -8.08
CA VAL A 139 4.91 12.60 -6.68
C VAL A 139 6.39 12.56 -6.32
N ARG A 140 7.12 11.51 -6.73
CA ARG A 140 8.56 11.35 -6.43
C ARG A 140 9.43 12.41 -7.09
N THR A 141 9.06 12.89 -8.28
CA THR A 141 9.88 13.80 -9.10
C THR A 141 9.41 15.26 -9.04
N HIS A 142 8.11 15.50 -8.88
CA HIS A 142 7.51 16.84 -8.95
C HIS A 142 6.71 17.23 -7.71
N GLY A 143 6.46 16.29 -6.78
CA GLY A 143 5.69 16.58 -5.57
C GLY A 143 4.21 16.84 -5.82
N THR A 144 3.60 16.21 -6.83
CA THR A 144 2.19 16.39 -7.23
C THR A 144 1.24 15.59 -6.33
N TRP A 145 1.26 15.87 -5.03
CA TRP A 145 0.52 15.12 -4.00
C TRP A 145 -1.00 15.18 -4.20
N GLU A 146 -1.52 16.34 -4.59
CA GLU A 146 -2.95 16.57 -4.78
C GLU A 146 -3.52 15.66 -5.87
N THR A 147 -2.83 15.57 -7.02
CA THR A 147 -3.27 14.71 -8.13
C THR A 147 -3.26 13.23 -7.76
N TRP A 148 -2.27 12.81 -6.96
CA TRP A 148 -2.25 11.48 -6.39
C TRP A 148 -3.45 11.23 -5.46
N LEU A 149 -3.74 12.17 -4.56
CA LEU A 149 -4.85 12.05 -3.61
C LEU A 149 -6.20 12.03 -4.32
N GLU A 150 -6.41 12.85 -5.35
CA GLU A 150 -7.60 12.80 -6.19
C GLU A 150 -7.81 11.42 -6.80
N PHE A 151 -6.78 10.85 -7.43
CA PHE A 151 -6.83 9.50 -7.99
C PHE A 151 -7.10 8.42 -6.92
N PHE A 152 -6.46 8.53 -5.78
CA PHE A 152 -6.63 7.59 -4.67
C PHE A 152 -8.05 7.63 -4.12
N LEU A 153 -8.59 8.83 -3.87
CA LEU A 153 -9.95 9.02 -3.35
C LEU A 153 -11.01 8.57 -4.36
N GLU A 154 -10.82 8.82 -5.66
CA GLU A 154 -11.68 8.28 -6.71
C GLU A 154 -11.67 6.75 -6.73
N GLY A 155 -10.51 6.15 -6.51
CA GLY A 155 -10.36 4.71 -6.37
C GLY A 155 -11.13 4.15 -5.17
N VAL A 156 -11.05 4.81 -4.02
CA VAL A 156 -11.81 4.44 -2.81
C VAL A 156 -13.31 4.56 -3.08
N TYR A 157 -13.76 5.67 -3.64
CA TYR A 157 -15.16 5.90 -3.99
C TYR A 157 -15.71 4.82 -4.93
N THR A 158 -15.03 4.59 -6.04
CA THR A 158 -15.42 3.61 -7.06
C THR A 158 -15.48 2.19 -6.47
N SER A 159 -14.47 1.80 -5.70
CA SER A 159 -14.41 0.48 -5.06
C SER A 159 -15.52 0.31 -4.02
N SER A 160 -15.86 1.37 -3.26
CA SER A 160 -16.94 1.35 -2.28
C SER A 160 -18.30 1.18 -2.94
N GLN A 161 -18.56 1.88 -4.05
CA GLN A 161 -19.81 1.71 -4.83
C GLN A 161 -19.95 0.28 -5.34
N GLN A 162 -18.88 -0.32 -5.87
CA GLN A 162 -18.89 -1.71 -6.33
C GLN A 162 -19.17 -2.69 -5.18
N ALA A 163 -18.58 -2.48 -4.00
CA ALA A 163 -18.81 -3.31 -2.82
C ALA A 163 -20.28 -3.26 -2.37
N ILE A 164 -20.88 -2.07 -2.33
CA ILE A 164 -22.32 -1.89 -1.99
C ILE A 164 -23.22 -2.61 -2.99
N GLN A 165 -22.95 -2.43 -4.29
CA GLN A 165 -23.75 -3.08 -5.33
C GLN A 165 -23.65 -4.60 -5.25
N THR A 166 -22.45 -5.16 -5.12
CA THR A 166 -22.23 -6.60 -4.99
C THR A 166 -22.94 -7.17 -3.76
N THR A 167 -22.90 -6.47 -2.63
CA THR A 167 -23.58 -6.87 -1.41
C THR A 167 -25.11 -6.89 -1.61
N ALA A 168 -25.67 -5.88 -2.29
CA ALA A 168 -27.10 -5.82 -2.59
C ALA A 168 -27.54 -6.98 -3.51
N GLU A 169 -26.74 -7.29 -4.54
CA GLU A 169 -27.00 -8.42 -5.45
C GLU A 169 -26.97 -9.77 -4.71
N ILE A 170 -25.98 -9.98 -3.84
CA ILE A 170 -25.89 -11.19 -3.01
C ILE A 170 -27.11 -11.31 -2.09
N ASN A 171 -27.50 -10.24 -1.40
CA ASN A 171 -28.67 -10.24 -0.53
C ASN A 171 -29.98 -10.57 -1.31
N GLN A 172 -30.13 -10.09 -2.53
CA GLN A 172 -31.27 -10.43 -3.37
C GLN A 172 -31.34 -11.94 -3.70
N LEU A 173 -30.19 -12.57 -3.98
CA LEU A 173 -30.11 -14.01 -4.22
C LEU A 173 -30.58 -14.82 -3.00
N PHE A 174 -30.17 -14.44 -1.79
CA PHE A 174 -30.58 -15.13 -0.56
C PHE A 174 -32.03 -14.88 -0.13
N THR A 175 -32.67 -13.81 -0.62
CA THR A 175 -34.07 -13.50 -0.29
C THR A 175 -35.04 -14.02 -1.36
N SER A 176 -34.55 -14.58 -2.47
CA SER A 176 -35.38 -15.08 -3.59
C SER A 176 -35.67 -16.57 -3.48
N ASP A 177 -35.14 -17.27 -2.48
CA ASP A 177 -35.41 -18.66 -2.11
C ASP A 177 -36.42 -18.71 -0.94
#